data_267e062c9345051d15a7eda4b4e2c472
#
_entry.id   267e062c9345051d15a7eda4b4e2c472
#
_cell.length_a   1.000
_cell.length_b   1.000
_cell.length_c   1.000
_cell.angle_alpha   90.00
_cell.angle_beta   90.00
_cell.angle_gamma   90.00
#
_symmetry.space_group_name_H-M   'P 1'
#
loop_
_entity.id
_entity.type
_entity.pdbx_description
1 polymer ?
#
loop_
_entity_poly.entity_id
_entity_poly.type
_entity_poly.pdbx_seq_one_letter_code
_entity_poly.pdbx_strand_id
1 'polypeptide(L)'
;MNYYVAPMEGLTDRVWRQAHQKWFGWAGGPARYYAPFLSPPENRVLIKKKMAELAPEANPGVPVIPQLLAKDGELAAWMIGELRKLGYTEVNLNLGCPAGTVTAKGKGSGMLRDPAKLDAFLEAVFSHAEGPISVKTRLGVEKPEEFAAILTIYNRYPISELTIHPRVMRQLYRGQADREAFAAALPQCKPPVCYNGDITTTGQLHALEAEFPTLSGIMIGRGIIADPALFRKALGGPAATKAELRGYLDDLYHGYTELFGSAGCAISRMKGHWFYLIHCFAGSEKLEKQLKKLREPWEYETVVNQIFTLPLI
;
A
#
# COMPACT_ATOMS: atom_id res chain seq x y z
N MET A 1 -7.14 -12.51 12.56
CA MET A 1 -6.59 -12.06 11.26
C MET A 1 -6.20 -10.59 11.37
N ASN A 2 -5.04 -10.18 10.87
CA ASN A 2 -4.64 -8.79 10.85
C ASN A 2 -5.08 -8.12 9.54
N TYR A 3 -5.42 -6.83 9.58
CA TYR A 3 -5.74 -6.04 8.39
C TYR A 3 -4.67 -4.98 8.16
N TYR A 4 -4.20 -4.86 6.92
CA TYR A 4 -3.13 -3.95 6.55
C TYR A 4 -3.53 -3.04 5.40
N VAL A 5 -3.07 -1.80 5.45
CA VAL A 5 -3.16 -0.87 4.32
C VAL A 5 -1.95 -1.05 3.41
N ALA A 6 -2.21 -1.31 2.13
CA ALA A 6 -1.16 -1.48 1.14
C ALA A 6 -0.42 -0.17 0.83
N PRO A 7 0.90 -0.23 0.56
CA PRO A 7 1.65 0.93 0.07
C PRO A 7 1.24 1.26 -1.36
N MET A 8 0.72 2.46 -1.58
CA MET A 8 0.32 2.95 -2.91
C MET A 8 0.91 4.33 -3.14
N GLU A 9 1.88 4.39 -4.08
CA GLU A 9 2.55 5.65 -4.45
C GLU A 9 1.54 6.71 -4.88
N GLY A 10 1.63 7.89 -4.27
CA GLY A 10 0.73 8.99 -4.55
C GLY A 10 -0.68 8.89 -3.94
N LEU A 11 -0.97 7.85 -3.14
CA LEU A 11 -2.28 7.66 -2.52
C LEU A 11 -2.20 7.43 -1.01
N THR A 12 -1.33 6.55 -0.52
CA THR A 12 -1.27 6.22 0.91
C THR A 12 -0.08 6.87 1.63
N ASP A 13 0.21 8.12 1.26
CA ASP A 13 1.24 8.95 1.90
C ASP A 13 0.84 9.37 3.33
N ARG A 14 1.71 10.09 4.02
CA ARG A 14 1.51 10.49 5.42
C ARG A 14 0.22 11.30 5.65
N VAL A 15 -0.14 12.19 4.72
CA VAL A 15 -1.36 13.00 4.81
C VAL A 15 -2.59 12.08 4.80
N TRP A 16 -2.61 11.13 3.86
CA TRP A 16 -3.68 10.16 3.76
C TRP A 16 -3.75 9.26 5.01
N ARG A 17 -2.61 8.73 5.47
CA ARG A 17 -2.59 7.84 6.64
C ARG A 17 -3.10 8.52 7.90
N GLN A 18 -2.72 9.78 8.13
CA GLN A 18 -3.21 10.57 9.27
C GLN A 18 -4.72 10.80 9.18
N ALA A 19 -5.21 11.26 8.04
CA ALA A 19 -6.64 11.49 7.84
C ALA A 19 -7.43 10.19 7.97
N HIS A 20 -6.95 9.09 7.36
CA HIS A 20 -7.62 7.79 7.49
C HIS A 20 -7.64 7.30 8.93
N GLN A 21 -6.52 7.37 9.66
CA GLN A 21 -6.45 6.98 11.07
C GLN A 21 -7.38 7.84 11.94
N LYS A 22 -7.47 9.14 11.69
CA LYS A 22 -8.34 10.07 12.44
C LYS A 22 -9.81 9.74 12.26
N TRP A 23 -10.25 9.48 11.04
CA TRP A 23 -11.68 9.34 10.72
C TRP A 23 -12.18 7.90 10.70
N PHE A 24 -11.32 6.94 10.37
CA PHE A 24 -11.70 5.54 10.16
C PHE A 24 -10.83 4.55 10.94
N GLY A 25 -9.79 5.02 11.65
CA GLY A 25 -9.07 4.23 12.62
C GLY A 25 -9.92 4.06 13.89
N TRP A 26 -10.01 2.84 14.41
CA TRP A 26 -10.65 2.57 15.69
C TRP A 26 -9.91 1.45 16.43
N ALA A 27 -10.31 1.15 17.68
CA ALA A 27 -9.85 -0.02 18.42
C ALA A 27 -10.21 -1.29 17.61
N GLY A 28 -9.20 -1.95 17.01
CA GLY A 28 -9.37 -3.04 16.04
C GLY A 28 -9.25 -2.62 14.57
N GLY A 29 -8.92 -1.36 14.26
CA GLY A 29 -8.63 -0.86 12.92
C GLY A 29 -7.38 -1.46 12.30
N PRO A 30 -6.84 -0.89 11.22
CA PRO A 30 -5.68 -1.45 10.53
C PRO A 30 -4.53 -1.66 11.50
N ALA A 31 -4.05 -2.90 11.59
CA ALA A 31 -2.91 -3.23 12.44
C ALA A 31 -1.62 -2.54 11.94
N ARG A 32 -1.54 -2.24 10.64
CA ARG A 32 -0.37 -1.60 10.00
C ARG A 32 -0.75 -0.82 8.74
N TYR A 33 -0.05 0.31 8.55
CA TYR A 33 -0.05 1.08 7.31
C TYR A 33 1.32 0.94 6.66
N TYR A 34 1.40 0.31 5.50
CA TYR A 34 2.65 0.27 4.75
C TYR A 34 2.84 1.58 3.99
N ALA A 35 3.95 2.27 4.26
CA ALA A 35 4.27 3.52 3.59
C ALA A 35 4.61 3.28 2.11
N PRO A 36 4.31 4.22 1.20
CA PRO A 36 4.90 4.22 -0.14
C PRO A 36 6.41 4.07 -0.07
N PHE A 37 6.97 3.38 -1.04
CA PHE A 37 8.38 2.97 -0.96
C PHE A 37 9.37 4.15 -0.97
N LEU A 38 10.41 4.00 -0.17
CA LEU A 38 11.60 4.83 -0.18
C LEU A 38 12.74 4.08 -0.88
N SER A 39 13.48 4.76 -1.79
CA SER A 39 14.70 4.19 -2.37
C SER A 39 15.91 4.70 -1.60
N PRO A 40 16.79 3.80 -1.11
CA PRO A 40 18.03 4.20 -0.48
C PRO A 40 18.88 5.05 -1.43
N PRO A 41 19.48 6.16 -0.96
CA PRO A 41 20.41 6.96 -1.75
C PRO A 41 21.77 6.26 -1.90
N GLU A 42 22.33 6.23 -3.11
CA GLU A 42 23.62 5.55 -3.40
C GLU A 42 24.79 6.10 -2.59
N ASN A 43 24.77 7.41 -2.29
CA ASN A 43 25.81 8.08 -1.49
C ASN A 43 25.60 7.95 0.03
N ARG A 44 24.62 7.17 0.49
CA ARG A 44 24.26 6.99 1.91
C ARG A 44 23.98 8.31 2.67
N VAL A 45 23.52 9.34 1.97
CA VAL A 45 23.14 10.63 2.57
C VAL A 45 21.62 10.75 2.58
N LEU A 46 21.04 10.82 3.78
CA LEU A 46 19.59 10.97 3.95
C LEU A 46 19.14 12.39 3.61
N ILE A 47 18.20 12.51 2.70
CA ILE A 47 17.59 13.79 2.33
C ILE A 47 16.38 14.02 3.23
N LYS A 48 16.43 15.06 4.09
CA LYS A 48 15.38 15.40 5.05
C LYS A 48 13.97 15.41 4.42
N LYS A 49 13.82 15.98 3.23
CA LYS A 49 12.53 16.04 2.53
C LYS A 49 11.98 14.65 2.20
N LYS A 50 12.84 13.68 1.84
CA LYS A 50 12.41 12.30 1.56
C LYS A 50 12.11 11.53 2.83
N MET A 51 12.85 11.82 3.91
CA MET A 51 12.62 11.20 5.21
C MET A 51 11.38 11.76 5.93
N ALA A 52 10.90 12.95 5.54
CA ALA A 52 9.71 13.55 6.13
C ALA A 52 8.44 12.68 6.02
N GLU A 53 8.38 11.78 5.03
CA GLU A 53 7.30 10.80 4.87
C GLU A 53 7.26 9.79 6.03
N LEU A 54 8.43 9.48 6.59
CA LEU A 54 8.64 8.47 7.63
C LEU A 54 9.10 9.10 8.96
N ALA A 55 9.11 10.42 9.08
CA ALA A 55 9.44 11.06 10.34
C ALA A 55 8.39 10.67 11.41
N PRO A 56 8.78 10.21 12.61
CA PRO A 56 7.83 9.79 13.65
C PRO A 56 6.82 10.88 13.99
N GLU A 57 7.27 12.14 14.07
CA GLU A 57 6.43 13.32 14.31
C GLU A 57 5.42 13.59 13.19
N ALA A 58 5.67 13.07 12.00
CA ALA A 58 4.77 13.16 10.86
C ALA A 58 3.78 11.99 10.75
N ASN A 59 3.81 11.06 11.69
CA ASN A 59 2.92 9.89 11.74
C ASN A 59 2.42 9.61 13.18
N PRO A 60 1.96 10.61 13.93
CA PRO A 60 1.61 10.41 15.33
C PRO A 60 0.46 9.42 15.48
N GLY A 61 0.67 8.36 16.27
CA GLY A 61 -0.34 7.34 16.54
C GLY A 61 -0.70 6.43 15.37
N VAL A 62 -0.01 6.55 14.23
CA VAL A 62 -0.23 5.69 13.06
C VAL A 62 0.80 4.55 13.08
N PRO A 63 0.38 3.27 13.10
CA PRO A 63 1.31 2.12 13.07
C PRO A 63 1.89 1.93 11.65
N VAL A 64 2.94 2.69 11.32
CA VAL A 64 3.54 2.71 9.97
C VAL A 64 4.66 1.68 9.86
N ILE A 65 4.67 0.92 8.77
CA ILE A 65 5.78 0.08 8.32
C ILE A 65 6.46 0.75 7.13
N PRO A 66 7.72 1.17 7.24
CA PRO A 66 8.49 1.67 6.10
C PRO A 66 8.67 0.60 5.04
N GLN A 67 8.56 0.97 3.76
CA GLN A 67 8.85 0.06 2.67
C GLN A 67 10.04 0.57 1.85
N LEU A 68 10.99 -0.33 1.54
CA LEU A 68 12.17 -0.04 0.74
C LEU A 68 12.06 -0.61 -0.68
N LEU A 69 12.47 0.18 -1.66
CA LEU A 69 12.63 -0.21 -3.05
C LEU A 69 14.13 -0.14 -3.44
N ALA A 70 14.81 -1.26 -3.36
CA ALA A 70 16.25 -1.36 -3.63
C ALA A 70 16.56 -2.47 -4.64
N LYS A 71 17.78 -2.47 -5.18
CA LYS A 71 18.38 -3.56 -5.95
C LYS A 71 19.73 -3.99 -5.39
N ASP A 72 20.28 -3.19 -4.50
CA ASP A 72 21.54 -3.43 -3.80
C ASP A 72 21.22 -3.79 -2.35
N GLY A 73 21.64 -4.99 -1.91
CA GLY A 73 21.29 -5.54 -0.61
C GLY A 73 22.03 -4.85 0.54
N GLU A 74 23.31 -4.49 0.36
CA GLU A 74 24.08 -3.76 1.39
C GLU A 74 23.53 -2.36 1.63
N LEU A 75 23.13 -1.68 0.54
CA LEU A 75 22.50 -0.37 0.62
C LEU A 75 21.11 -0.44 1.26
N ALA A 76 20.36 -1.52 1.00
CA ALA A 76 19.10 -1.78 1.67
C ALA A 76 19.31 -2.04 3.17
N ALA A 77 20.28 -2.87 3.54
CA ALA A 77 20.62 -3.15 4.93
C ALA A 77 21.05 -1.89 5.70
N TRP A 78 21.91 -1.06 5.08
CA TRP A 78 22.26 0.24 5.66
C TRP A 78 21.00 1.10 5.92
N MET A 79 20.09 1.20 4.95
CA MET A 79 18.87 2.00 5.11
C MET A 79 17.92 1.43 6.17
N ILE A 80 17.86 0.11 6.32
CA ILE A 80 17.14 -0.54 7.43
C ILE A 80 17.70 -0.07 8.77
N GLY A 81 19.01 -0.03 8.92
CA GLY A 81 19.69 0.50 10.11
C GLY A 81 19.31 1.97 10.40
N GLU A 82 19.25 2.82 9.37
CA GLU A 82 18.83 4.22 9.54
C GLU A 82 17.37 4.35 9.97
N LEU A 83 16.47 3.53 9.41
CA LEU A 83 15.06 3.49 9.81
C LEU A 83 14.87 3.01 11.25
N ARG A 84 15.72 2.07 11.70
CA ARG A 84 15.72 1.61 13.10
C ARG A 84 16.11 2.71 14.07
N LYS A 85 17.08 3.56 13.72
CA LYS A 85 17.46 4.73 14.54
C LYS A 85 16.29 5.72 14.70
N LEU A 86 15.34 5.72 13.77
CA LEU A 86 14.08 6.48 13.87
C LEU A 86 13.00 5.77 14.71
N GLY A 87 13.27 4.56 15.23
CA GLY A 87 12.34 3.80 16.08
C GLY A 87 11.48 2.77 15.34
N TYR A 88 11.67 2.56 14.04
CA TYR A 88 10.94 1.53 13.30
C TYR A 88 11.44 0.13 13.66
N THR A 89 10.52 -0.72 14.11
CA THR A 89 10.83 -2.10 14.53
C THR A 89 10.81 -3.10 13.39
N GLU A 90 10.12 -2.80 12.30
CA GLU A 90 10.02 -3.63 11.09
C GLU A 90 10.24 -2.77 9.84
N VAL A 91 10.84 -3.37 8.81
CA VAL A 91 10.97 -2.76 7.48
C VAL A 91 10.51 -3.77 6.43
N ASN A 92 9.78 -3.28 5.42
CA ASN A 92 9.29 -4.10 4.32
C ASN A 92 10.13 -3.92 3.05
N LEU A 93 10.41 -5.00 2.34
CA LEU A 93 11.08 -4.96 1.03
C LEU A 93 10.04 -5.03 -0.10
N ASN A 94 10.11 -4.08 -1.03
CA ASN A 94 9.26 -4.07 -2.23
C ASN A 94 9.88 -4.89 -3.35
N LEU A 95 9.39 -6.10 -3.55
CA LEU A 95 9.72 -6.99 -4.65
C LEU A 95 8.51 -7.22 -5.59
N GLY A 96 7.50 -6.31 -5.52
CA GLY A 96 6.25 -6.46 -6.23
C GLY A 96 5.84 -5.29 -7.15
N CYS A 97 6.48 -4.11 -7.06
CA CYS A 97 6.10 -2.96 -7.88
C CYS A 97 6.34 -3.24 -9.38
N PRO A 98 5.28 -3.19 -10.23
CA PRO A 98 5.41 -3.52 -11.65
C PRO A 98 5.63 -2.28 -12.53
N ALA A 99 5.80 -1.08 -11.98
CA ALA A 99 5.95 0.14 -12.75
C ALA A 99 7.19 0.07 -13.65
N GLY A 100 7.05 0.43 -14.92
CA GLY A 100 8.13 0.34 -15.91
C GLY A 100 9.41 1.10 -15.50
N THR A 101 9.26 2.28 -14.89
CA THR A 101 10.38 3.08 -14.35
C THR A 101 11.13 2.41 -13.19
N VAL A 102 10.49 1.45 -12.52
CA VAL A 102 11.05 0.65 -11.41
C VAL A 102 11.70 -0.63 -11.97
N THR A 103 10.95 -1.38 -12.77
CA THR A 103 11.37 -2.69 -13.27
C THR A 103 12.49 -2.62 -14.29
N ALA A 104 12.58 -1.54 -15.09
CA ALA A 104 13.69 -1.27 -15.97
C ALA A 104 15.05 -1.12 -15.23
N LYS A 105 15.00 -0.74 -13.96
CA LYS A 105 16.19 -0.62 -13.09
C LYS A 105 16.49 -1.89 -12.29
N GLY A 106 15.79 -3.00 -12.54
CA GLY A 106 15.92 -4.25 -11.81
C GLY A 106 15.38 -4.19 -10.38
N LYS A 107 14.51 -3.22 -10.06
CA LYS A 107 13.87 -3.06 -8.75
C LYS A 107 12.42 -3.58 -8.75
N GLY A 108 11.83 -3.72 -7.57
CA GLY A 108 10.46 -4.20 -7.43
C GLY A 108 10.28 -5.57 -8.07
N SER A 109 9.18 -5.80 -8.81
CA SER A 109 8.99 -7.07 -9.52
C SER A 109 9.99 -7.33 -10.66
N GLY A 110 10.75 -6.32 -11.05
CA GLY A 110 11.86 -6.50 -12.02
C GLY A 110 12.99 -7.38 -11.50
N MET A 111 13.16 -7.48 -10.17
CA MET A 111 14.15 -8.35 -9.54
C MET A 111 13.79 -9.84 -9.68
N LEU A 112 12.52 -10.16 -9.83
CA LEU A 112 12.04 -11.54 -9.97
C LEU A 112 12.43 -12.18 -11.31
N ARG A 113 12.99 -11.41 -12.26
CA ARG A 113 13.51 -11.93 -13.54
C ARG A 113 14.72 -12.84 -13.39
N ASP A 114 15.48 -12.65 -12.34
CA ASP A 114 16.76 -13.33 -12.13
C ASP A 114 16.80 -13.89 -10.70
N PRO A 115 16.49 -15.17 -10.53
CA PRO A 115 16.50 -15.83 -9.23
C PRO A 115 17.87 -15.72 -8.52
N ALA A 116 18.96 -15.75 -9.24
CA ALA A 116 20.30 -15.65 -8.63
C ALA A 116 20.56 -14.25 -8.06
N LYS A 117 20.10 -13.19 -8.75
CA LYS A 117 20.16 -11.82 -8.23
C LYS A 117 19.22 -11.60 -7.06
N LEU A 118 18.02 -12.20 -7.09
CA LEU A 118 17.09 -12.16 -5.95
C LEU A 118 17.73 -12.78 -4.71
N ASP A 119 18.36 -13.93 -4.88
CA ASP A 119 19.02 -14.65 -3.81
C ASP A 119 20.20 -13.84 -3.22
N ALA A 120 21.09 -13.35 -4.09
CA ALA A 120 22.23 -12.52 -3.67
C ALA A 120 21.78 -11.23 -2.96
N PHE A 121 20.68 -10.61 -3.43
CA PHE A 121 20.08 -9.43 -2.78
C PHE A 121 19.60 -9.75 -1.36
N LEU A 122 18.84 -10.84 -1.20
CA LEU A 122 18.31 -11.24 0.11
C LEU A 122 19.42 -11.67 1.06
N GLU A 123 20.42 -12.43 0.56
CA GLU A 123 21.60 -12.80 1.34
C GLU A 123 22.31 -11.57 1.91
N ALA A 124 22.58 -10.56 1.07
CA ALA A 124 23.22 -9.33 1.52
C ALA A 124 22.35 -8.56 2.53
N VAL A 125 21.02 -8.51 2.34
CA VAL A 125 20.12 -7.86 3.30
C VAL A 125 20.13 -8.59 4.63
N PHE A 126 19.91 -9.90 4.66
CA PHE A 126 19.74 -10.65 5.90
C PHE A 126 21.06 -10.93 6.64
N SER A 127 22.21 -10.83 5.94
CA SER A 127 23.53 -10.91 6.58
C SER A 127 23.96 -9.61 7.28
N HIS A 128 23.40 -8.45 6.88
CA HIS A 128 23.86 -7.14 7.38
C HIS A 128 22.78 -6.32 8.09
N ALA A 129 21.50 -6.68 7.94
CA ALA A 129 20.40 -5.98 8.62
C ALA A 129 19.90 -6.77 9.82
N GLU A 130 19.53 -6.05 10.87
CA GLU A 130 18.98 -6.64 12.09
C GLU A 130 17.45 -6.52 12.15
N GLY A 131 16.80 -7.45 12.86
CA GLY A 131 15.40 -7.49 13.26
C GLY A 131 14.40 -7.84 12.15
N PRO A 132 13.09 -7.69 12.39
CA PRO A 132 12.05 -8.13 11.48
C PRO A 132 12.11 -7.44 10.13
N ILE A 133 12.18 -8.23 9.07
CA ILE A 133 12.14 -7.79 7.67
C ILE A 133 11.06 -8.58 6.96
N SER A 134 10.01 -7.88 6.51
CA SER A 134 8.95 -8.47 5.70
C SER A 134 9.17 -8.20 4.21
N VAL A 135 8.52 -9.01 3.36
CA VAL A 135 8.64 -8.91 1.90
C VAL A 135 7.25 -8.77 1.29
N LYS A 136 7.10 -7.84 0.34
CA LYS A 136 5.91 -7.76 -0.51
C LYS A 136 6.27 -8.08 -1.95
N THR A 137 5.68 -9.15 -2.50
CA THR A 137 6.04 -9.73 -3.79
C THR A 137 4.85 -9.94 -4.72
N ARG A 138 5.15 -10.36 -5.96
CA ARG A 138 4.25 -10.95 -6.95
C ARG A 138 4.64 -12.39 -7.25
N LEU A 139 3.84 -13.11 -8.06
CA LEU A 139 4.09 -14.51 -8.42
C LEU A 139 5.26 -14.70 -9.41
N GLY A 140 5.73 -13.64 -10.02
CA GLY A 140 6.80 -13.71 -11.03
C GLY A 140 6.67 -12.59 -12.05
N VAL A 141 7.27 -12.79 -13.21
CA VAL A 141 7.33 -11.80 -14.31
C VAL A 141 6.31 -12.10 -15.38
N GLU A 142 6.35 -13.32 -15.93
CA GLU A 142 5.59 -13.75 -17.10
C GLU A 142 4.45 -14.69 -16.73
N LYS A 143 4.74 -15.70 -15.87
CA LYS A 143 3.85 -16.80 -15.55
C LYS A 143 3.82 -17.08 -14.05
N PRO A 144 2.65 -17.49 -13.47
CA PRO A 144 2.53 -17.81 -12.06
C PRO A 144 3.44 -18.97 -11.61
N GLU A 145 3.77 -19.91 -12.49
CA GLU A 145 4.62 -21.07 -12.19
C GLU A 145 6.04 -20.68 -11.79
N GLU A 146 6.50 -19.49 -12.18
CA GLU A 146 7.80 -18.93 -11.75
C GLU A 146 7.89 -18.80 -10.23
N PHE A 147 6.73 -18.69 -9.55
CA PHE A 147 6.68 -18.49 -8.12
C PHE A 147 7.27 -19.65 -7.31
N ALA A 148 7.21 -20.87 -7.78
CA ALA A 148 7.80 -22.03 -7.10
C ALA A 148 9.31 -21.86 -6.88
N ALA A 149 10.03 -21.41 -7.90
CA ALA A 149 11.48 -21.12 -7.78
C ALA A 149 11.75 -19.91 -6.89
N ILE A 150 10.95 -18.84 -7.02
CA ILE A 150 11.05 -17.63 -6.19
C ILE A 150 10.78 -17.97 -4.72
N LEU A 151 9.75 -18.76 -4.43
CA LEU A 151 9.38 -19.19 -3.09
C LEU A 151 10.47 -20.05 -2.43
N THR A 152 11.13 -20.91 -3.21
CA THR A 152 12.28 -21.69 -2.73
C THR A 152 13.40 -20.78 -2.20
N ILE A 153 13.59 -19.62 -2.84
CA ILE A 153 14.54 -18.61 -2.38
C ILE A 153 14.04 -17.94 -1.08
N TYR A 154 12.80 -17.42 -1.08
CA TYR A 154 12.23 -16.78 0.11
C TYR A 154 12.27 -17.69 1.35
N ASN A 155 12.02 -18.98 1.18
CA ASN A 155 12.01 -19.97 2.26
C ASN A 155 13.40 -20.22 2.91
N ARG A 156 14.48 -19.69 2.35
CA ARG A 156 15.84 -19.76 2.93
C ARG A 156 16.13 -18.67 3.94
N TYR A 157 15.38 -17.56 3.89
CA TYR A 157 15.63 -16.38 4.72
C TYR A 157 14.60 -16.23 5.84
N PRO A 158 14.98 -15.62 6.98
CA PRO A 158 14.07 -15.41 8.11
C PRO A 158 13.12 -14.22 7.86
N ILE A 159 12.33 -14.31 6.78
CA ILE A 159 11.33 -13.32 6.42
C ILE A 159 10.23 -13.32 7.50
N SER A 160 10.00 -12.16 8.12
CA SER A 160 9.02 -12.02 9.20
C SER A 160 7.56 -12.16 8.73
N GLU A 161 7.25 -11.75 7.51
CA GLU A 161 5.96 -11.93 6.84
C GLU A 161 6.12 -11.77 5.32
N LEU A 162 5.50 -12.67 4.55
CA LEU A 162 5.50 -12.63 3.10
C LEU A 162 4.13 -12.18 2.59
N THR A 163 4.02 -10.93 2.12
CA THR A 163 2.81 -10.45 1.45
C THR A 163 2.85 -10.82 -0.03
N ILE A 164 1.91 -11.65 -0.47
CA ILE A 164 1.81 -12.11 -1.85
C ILE A 164 0.66 -11.38 -2.57
N HIS A 165 0.98 -10.67 -3.66
CA HIS A 165 -0.01 -10.20 -4.62
C HIS A 165 -0.06 -11.21 -5.78
N PRO A 166 -1.10 -12.08 -5.88
CA PRO A 166 -1.11 -13.16 -6.83
C PRO A 166 -1.45 -12.69 -8.25
N ARG A 167 -0.55 -11.92 -8.82
CA ARG A 167 -0.42 -11.50 -10.20
C ARG A 167 1.04 -11.56 -10.60
N VAL A 168 1.32 -11.77 -11.89
CA VAL A 168 2.66 -11.59 -12.44
C VAL A 168 2.93 -10.12 -12.80
N MET A 169 4.20 -9.75 -12.99
CA MET A 169 4.61 -8.38 -13.30
C MET A 169 3.89 -7.83 -14.52
N ARG A 170 3.81 -8.60 -15.62
CA ARG A 170 3.19 -8.17 -16.89
C ARG A 170 1.71 -7.86 -16.83
N GLN A 171 1.00 -8.48 -15.89
CA GLN A 171 -0.43 -8.21 -15.68
C GLN A 171 -0.66 -6.77 -15.19
N LEU A 172 0.32 -6.12 -14.56
CA LEU A 172 0.12 -4.86 -13.84
C LEU A 172 -1.06 -5.01 -12.84
N TYR A 173 -2.22 -4.44 -13.19
CA TYR A 173 -3.48 -4.54 -12.44
C TYR A 173 -4.63 -5.09 -13.31
N ARG A 174 -4.33 -5.64 -14.49
CA ARG A 174 -5.32 -6.23 -15.40
C ARG A 174 -5.73 -7.62 -14.94
N GLY A 175 -6.93 -8.03 -15.35
CA GLY A 175 -7.49 -9.33 -14.96
C GLY A 175 -7.73 -9.42 -13.45
N GLN A 176 -7.93 -10.62 -12.97
CA GLN A 176 -8.12 -10.92 -11.55
C GLN A 176 -6.84 -11.43 -10.90
N ALA A 177 -6.74 -11.29 -9.57
CA ALA A 177 -5.73 -11.94 -8.78
C ALA A 177 -5.93 -13.47 -8.85
N ASP A 178 -4.84 -14.20 -9.11
CA ASP A 178 -4.86 -15.65 -9.30
C ASP A 178 -4.92 -16.37 -7.94
N ARG A 179 -6.15 -16.63 -7.48
CA ARG A 179 -6.37 -17.28 -6.18
C ARG A 179 -5.96 -18.75 -6.18
N GLU A 180 -6.02 -19.43 -7.33
CA GLU A 180 -5.61 -20.84 -7.47
C GLU A 180 -4.10 -20.98 -7.32
N ALA A 181 -3.33 -20.14 -8.02
CA ALA A 181 -1.87 -20.10 -7.86
C ALA A 181 -1.46 -19.69 -6.43
N PHE A 182 -2.20 -18.78 -5.78
CA PHE A 182 -1.99 -18.44 -4.38
C PHE A 182 -2.26 -19.64 -3.46
N ALA A 183 -3.39 -20.33 -3.62
CA ALA A 183 -3.77 -21.49 -2.83
C ALA A 183 -2.75 -22.64 -2.95
N ALA A 184 -2.22 -22.86 -4.16
CA ALA A 184 -1.19 -23.86 -4.40
C ALA A 184 0.15 -23.52 -3.73
N ALA A 185 0.48 -22.22 -3.62
CA ALA A 185 1.73 -21.76 -3.03
C ALA A 185 1.68 -21.69 -1.50
N LEU A 186 0.53 -21.34 -0.92
CA LEU A 186 0.38 -21.08 0.52
C LEU A 186 0.93 -22.19 1.43
N PRO A 187 0.62 -23.48 1.22
CA PRO A 187 1.14 -24.56 2.09
C PRO A 187 2.66 -24.77 1.98
N GLN A 188 3.31 -24.20 0.97
CA GLN A 188 4.75 -24.30 0.74
C GLN A 188 5.52 -23.12 1.35
N CYS A 189 4.83 -22.08 1.83
CA CYS A 189 5.45 -20.91 2.45
C CYS A 189 5.91 -21.24 3.88
N LYS A 190 7.19 -21.00 4.19
CA LYS A 190 7.70 -21.07 5.56
C LYS A 190 7.36 -19.82 6.39
N PRO A 191 7.53 -18.58 5.87
CA PRO A 191 7.15 -17.40 6.61
C PRO A 191 5.62 -17.28 6.73
N PRO A 192 5.11 -16.57 7.76
CA PRO A 192 3.71 -16.17 7.81
C PRO A 192 3.29 -15.43 6.53
N VAL A 193 2.09 -15.71 6.01
CA VAL A 193 1.64 -15.19 4.72
C VAL A 193 0.52 -14.19 4.90
N CYS A 194 0.67 -13.03 4.24
CA CYS A 194 -0.37 -12.03 4.05
C CYS A 194 -0.86 -12.04 2.60
N TYR A 195 -2.17 -12.08 2.40
CA TYR A 195 -2.77 -11.97 1.07
C TYR A 195 -2.95 -10.51 0.66
N ASN A 196 -2.68 -10.17 -0.60
CA ASN A 196 -2.98 -8.85 -1.15
C ASN A 196 -3.54 -8.96 -2.57
N GLY A 197 -4.80 -8.60 -2.80
CA GLY A 197 -5.37 -8.55 -4.17
C GLY A 197 -6.89 -8.47 -4.19
N ASP A 198 -7.43 -7.54 -5.00
CA ASP A 198 -8.82 -7.42 -5.46
C ASP A 198 -9.92 -7.50 -4.37
N ILE A 199 -9.63 -7.02 -3.17
CA ILE A 199 -10.63 -6.92 -2.11
C ILE A 199 -11.16 -5.48 -2.08
N THR A 200 -12.47 -5.33 -2.31
CA THR A 200 -13.17 -4.04 -2.34
C THR A 200 -14.44 -4.03 -1.50
N THR A 201 -14.88 -5.19 -0.99
CA THR A 201 -16.07 -5.33 -0.16
C THR A 201 -15.80 -6.20 1.07
N THR A 202 -16.59 -6.02 2.12
CA THR A 202 -16.53 -6.87 3.33
C THR A 202 -16.84 -8.33 3.02
N GLY A 203 -17.78 -8.59 2.10
CA GLY A 203 -18.10 -9.95 1.68
C GLY A 203 -16.92 -10.68 1.04
N GLN A 204 -16.14 -9.98 0.18
CA GLN A 204 -14.91 -10.54 -0.40
C GLN A 204 -13.84 -10.78 0.67
N LEU A 205 -13.74 -9.90 1.66
CA LEU A 205 -12.78 -10.03 2.75
C LEU A 205 -13.13 -11.26 3.60
N HIS A 206 -14.37 -11.40 4.07
CA HIS A 206 -14.80 -12.54 4.87
C HIS A 206 -14.74 -13.86 4.10
N ALA A 207 -15.05 -13.87 2.81
CA ALA A 207 -14.89 -15.05 1.96
C ALA A 207 -13.43 -15.50 1.88
N LEU A 208 -12.49 -14.54 1.80
CA LEU A 208 -11.06 -14.85 1.79
C LEU A 208 -10.57 -15.39 3.14
N GLU A 209 -11.05 -14.82 4.25
CA GLU A 209 -10.75 -15.32 5.60
C GLU A 209 -11.23 -16.75 5.81
N ALA A 210 -12.42 -17.05 5.33
CA ALA A 210 -12.98 -18.41 5.42
C ALA A 210 -12.23 -19.41 4.54
N GLU A 211 -11.79 -18.98 3.34
CA GLU A 211 -11.03 -19.82 2.41
C GLU A 211 -9.59 -20.08 2.88
N PHE A 212 -8.95 -19.08 3.50
CA PHE A 212 -7.55 -19.15 3.94
C PHE A 212 -7.38 -18.78 5.42
N PRO A 213 -7.85 -19.62 6.35
CA PRO A 213 -7.85 -19.30 7.78
C PRO A 213 -6.45 -19.23 8.42
N THR A 214 -5.42 -19.71 7.72
CA THR A 214 -4.03 -19.74 8.19
C THR A 214 -3.24 -18.49 7.86
N LEU A 215 -3.84 -17.49 7.17
CA LEU A 215 -3.18 -16.24 6.86
C LEU A 215 -2.85 -15.45 8.14
N SER A 216 -1.67 -14.81 8.15
CA SER A 216 -1.28 -13.86 9.19
C SER A 216 -2.04 -12.54 9.04
N GLY A 217 -2.38 -12.16 7.80
CA GLY A 217 -3.08 -10.92 7.51
C GLY A 217 -3.63 -10.83 6.10
N ILE A 218 -4.43 -9.78 5.90
CA ILE A 218 -4.98 -9.38 4.60
C ILE A 218 -4.63 -7.91 4.37
N MET A 219 -3.99 -7.62 3.24
CA MET A 219 -3.58 -6.28 2.86
C MET A 219 -4.48 -5.74 1.75
N ILE A 220 -5.07 -4.56 1.97
CA ILE A 220 -5.98 -3.92 1.02
C ILE A 220 -5.38 -2.59 0.54
N GLY A 221 -5.41 -2.36 -0.77
CA GLY A 221 -4.99 -1.11 -1.41
C GLY A 221 -6.20 -0.32 -1.94
N ARG A 222 -6.56 -0.56 -3.18
CA ARG A 222 -7.63 0.20 -3.88
C ARG A 222 -8.97 0.19 -3.15
N GLY A 223 -9.33 -0.93 -2.53
CA GLY A 223 -10.57 -1.06 -1.77
C GLY A 223 -10.67 -0.10 -0.60
N ILE A 224 -9.58 0.12 0.16
CA ILE A 224 -9.60 1.05 1.31
C ILE A 224 -9.59 2.53 0.88
N ILE A 225 -9.15 2.84 -0.35
CA ILE A 225 -9.29 4.20 -0.90
C ILE A 225 -10.72 4.42 -1.38
N ALA A 226 -11.34 3.40 -1.97
CA ALA A 226 -12.72 3.46 -2.46
C ALA A 226 -13.73 3.50 -1.30
N ASP A 227 -13.49 2.74 -0.24
CA ASP A 227 -14.29 2.69 0.97
C ASP A 227 -13.38 2.80 2.21
N PRO A 228 -13.17 4.01 2.72
CA PRO A 228 -12.28 4.20 3.88
C PRO A 228 -12.75 3.48 5.15
N ALA A 229 -14.04 3.17 5.27
CA ALA A 229 -14.61 2.43 6.39
C ALA A 229 -14.58 0.90 6.20
N LEU A 230 -13.94 0.38 5.14
CA LEU A 230 -14.00 -1.03 4.79
C LEU A 230 -13.56 -1.96 5.94
N PHE A 231 -12.45 -1.67 6.61
CA PHE A 231 -12.00 -2.47 7.76
C PHE A 231 -12.96 -2.34 8.95
N ARG A 232 -13.45 -1.12 9.22
CA ARG A 232 -14.45 -0.88 10.27
C ARG A 232 -15.71 -1.73 10.03
N LYS A 233 -16.21 -1.74 8.81
CA LYS A 233 -17.36 -2.56 8.41
C LYS A 233 -17.08 -4.06 8.52
N ALA A 234 -15.89 -4.50 8.13
CA ALA A 234 -15.48 -5.90 8.22
C ALA A 234 -15.46 -6.40 9.68
N LEU A 235 -15.18 -5.52 10.63
CA LEU A 235 -15.18 -5.82 12.06
C LEU A 235 -16.54 -5.56 12.74
N GLY A 236 -17.62 -5.40 11.96
CA GLY A 236 -18.99 -5.23 12.47
C GLY A 236 -19.36 -3.79 12.85
N GLY A 237 -18.50 -2.81 12.54
CA GLY A 237 -18.79 -1.40 12.77
C GLY A 237 -19.63 -0.76 11.65
N PRO A 238 -20.08 0.49 11.83
CA PRO A 238 -20.95 1.18 10.88
C PRO A 238 -20.24 1.56 9.58
N ALA A 239 -21.01 1.72 8.50
CA ALA A 239 -20.55 2.35 7.27
C ALA A 239 -20.16 3.82 7.52
N ALA A 240 -19.39 4.40 6.59
CA ALA A 240 -19.06 5.81 6.64
C ALA A 240 -20.32 6.67 6.46
N THR A 241 -20.43 7.69 7.29
CA THR A 241 -21.45 8.74 7.11
C THR A 241 -20.96 9.82 6.14
N LYS A 242 -21.88 10.59 5.54
CA LYS A 242 -21.51 11.75 4.73
C LYS A 242 -20.65 12.76 5.50
N ALA A 243 -20.94 12.97 6.79
CA ALA A 243 -20.20 13.90 7.63
C ALA A 243 -18.75 13.44 7.84
N GLU A 244 -18.54 12.14 8.11
CA GLU A 244 -17.20 11.57 8.22
C GLU A 244 -16.43 11.67 6.90
N LEU A 245 -17.06 11.30 5.79
CA LEU A 245 -16.41 11.40 4.46
C LEU A 245 -16.08 12.85 4.11
N ARG A 246 -16.95 13.81 4.45
CA ARG A 246 -16.67 15.23 4.21
C ARG A 246 -15.47 15.69 5.03
N GLY A 247 -15.46 15.47 6.33
CA GLY A 247 -14.36 15.87 7.19
C GLY A 247 -13.03 15.19 6.80
N TYR A 248 -13.09 13.91 6.41
CA TYR A 248 -11.93 13.17 5.90
C TYR A 248 -11.35 13.81 4.62
N LEU A 249 -12.21 14.17 3.66
CA LEU A 249 -11.78 14.81 2.41
C LEU A 249 -11.27 16.23 2.61
N ASP A 250 -11.89 16.98 3.53
CA ASP A 250 -11.43 18.31 3.90
C ASP A 250 -10.04 18.26 4.56
N ASP A 251 -9.80 17.31 5.49
CA ASP A 251 -8.47 17.09 6.08
C ASP A 251 -7.43 16.69 5.02
N LEU A 252 -7.79 15.84 4.05
CA LEU A 252 -6.90 15.49 2.95
C LEU A 252 -6.55 16.72 2.10
N TYR A 253 -7.54 17.50 1.70
CA TYR A 253 -7.34 18.68 0.86
C TYR A 253 -6.47 19.73 1.56
N HIS A 254 -6.72 20.02 2.83
CA HIS A 254 -5.92 20.94 3.63
C HIS A 254 -4.50 20.41 3.84
N GLY A 255 -4.34 19.16 4.25
CA GLY A 255 -3.03 18.55 4.44
C GLY A 255 -2.18 18.52 3.17
N TYR A 256 -2.79 18.27 2.01
CA TYR A 256 -2.07 18.37 0.72
C TYR A 256 -1.77 19.81 0.32
N THR A 257 -2.64 20.77 0.65
CA THR A 257 -2.36 22.20 0.40
C THR A 257 -1.15 22.64 1.21
N GLU A 258 -1.07 22.26 2.48
CA GLU A 258 0.10 22.51 3.33
C GLU A 258 1.36 21.81 2.82
N LEU A 259 1.25 20.51 2.50
CA LEU A 259 2.39 19.69 2.02
C LEU A 259 3.02 20.25 0.75
N PHE A 260 2.20 20.71 -0.20
CA PHE A 260 2.67 21.21 -1.49
C PHE A 260 2.83 22.73 -1.55
N GLY A 261 2.31 23.47 -0.57
CA GLY A 261 2.25 24.94 -0.60
C GLY A 261 1.39 25.46 -1.75
N SER A 262 0.47 24.66 -2.30
CA SER A 262 -0.31 24.98 -3.49
C SER A 262 -1.62 24.23 -3.53
N ALA A 263 -2.74 24.96 -3.58
CA ALA A 263 -4.07 24.37 -3.73
C ALA A 263 -4.25 23.62 -5.07
N GLY A 264 -3.65 24.10 -6.16
CA GLY A 264 -3.70 23.42 -7.46
C GLY A 264 -2.98 22.06 -7.43
N CYS A 265 -1.84 21.96 -6.74
CA CYS A 265 -1.15 20.68 -6.52
C CYS A 265 -1.98 19.75 -5.62
N ALA A 266 -2.64 20.29 -4.58
CA ALA A 266 -3.56 19.54 -3.74
C ALA A 266 -4.74 18.98 -4.54
N ILE A 267 -5.39 19.80 -5.38
CA ILE A 267 -6.47 19.34 -6.26
C ILE A 267 -6.01 18.20 -7.18
N SER A 268 -4.81 18.33 -7.74
CA SER A 268 -4.23 17.26 -8.58
C SER A 268 -4.06 15.96 -7.82
N ARG A 269 -3.65 16.02 -6.54
CA ARG A 269 -3.57 14.85 -5.64
C ARG A 269 -4.95 14.32 -5.30
N MET A 270 -5.90 15.17 -4.96
CA MET A 270 -7.28 14.80 -4.62
C MET A 270 -7.99 14.06 -5.75
N LYS A 271 -7.71 14.38 -7.02
CA LYS A 271 -8.26 13.62 -8.17
C LYS A 271 -7.91 12.13 -8.10
N GLY A 272 -6.72 11.78 -7.60
CA GLY A 272 -6.32 10.38 -7.40
C GLY A 272 -7.20 9.66 -6.38
N HIS A 273 -7.58 10.33 -5.29
CA HIS A 273 -8.49 9.78 -4.28
C HIS A 273 -9.93 9.73 -4.80
N TRP A 274 -10.39 10.79 -5.43
CA TRP A 274 -11.72 10.86 -6.02
C TRP A 274 -11.95 9.81 -7.11
N PHE A 275 -10.93 9.41 -7.83
CA PHE A 275 -11.03 8.33 -8.83
C PHE A 275 -11.61 7.04 -8.24
N TYR A 276 -11.36 6.78 -6.98
CA TYR A 276 -11.90 5.61 -6.27
C TYR A 276 -13.16 5.95 -5.47
N LEU A 277 -13.12 7.04 -4.69
CA LEU A 277 -14.16 7.36 -3.70
C LEU A 277 -15.47 7.84 -4.33
N ILE A 278 -15.43 8.41 -5.52
CA ILE A 278 -16.62 8.94 -6.21
C ILE A 278 -17.72 7.89 -6.37
N HIS A 279 -17.33 6.63 -6.49
CA HIS A 279 -18.24 5.50 -6.66
C HIS A 279 -19.03 5.13 -5.39
N CYS A 280 -18.75 5.77 -4.25
CA CYS A 280 -19.62 5.70 -3.08
C CYS A 280 -20.91 6.53 -3.22
N PHE A 281 -21.01 7.38 -4.24
CA PHE A 281 -22.14 8.29 -4.45
C PHE A 281 -22.95 7.89 -5.68
N ALA A 282 -24.23 7.60 -5.49
CA ALA A 282 -25.14 7.24 -6.59
C ALA A 282 -25.37 8.43 -7.55
N GLY A 283 -25.34 8.17 -8.86
CA GLY A 283 -25.60 9.20 -9.88
C GLY A 283 -24.47 10.21 -10.06
N SER A 284 -23.24 9.84 -9.71
CA SER A 284 -22.06 10.72 -9.71
C SER A 284 -21.36 10.87 -11.06
N GLU A 285 -21.76 10.20 -12.13
CA GLU A 285 -21.02 10.06 -13.40
C GLU A 285 -20.72 11.42 -14.09
N LYS A 286 -21.65 12.39 -13.97
CA LYS A 286 -21.45 13.74 -14.50
C LYS A 286 -20.40 14.50 -13.70
N LEU A 287 -20.46 14.39 -12.38
CA LEU A 287 -19.54 15.07 -11.46
C LEU A 287 -18.12 14.45 -11.51
N GLU A 288 -18.02 13.13 -11.74
CA GLU A 288 -16.73 12.47 -11.99
C GLU A 288 -16.01 13.06 -13.21
N LYS A 289 -16.74 13.33 -14.30
CA LYS A 289 -16.17 13.99 -15.50
C LYS A 289 -15.72 15.42 -15.22
N GLN A 290 -16.42 16.13 -14.34
CA GLN A 290 -16.02 17.47 -13.92
C GLN A 290 -14.78 17.43 -13.04
N LEU A 291 -14.73 16.56 -12.02
CA LEU A 291 -13.57 16.37 -11.13
C LEU A 291 -12.24 16.22 -11.91
N LYS A 292 -12.24 15.47 -13.00
CA LYS A 292 -11.06 15.25 -13.83
C LYS A 292 -10.47 16.53 -14.42
N LYS A 293 -11.29 17.58 -14.60
CA LYS A 293 -10.91 18.83 -15.29
C LYS A 293 -10.59 19.98 -14.34
N LEU A 294 -10.93 19.89 -13.06
CA LEU A 294 -10.77 20.96 -12.07
C LEU A 294 -9.33 21.44 -11.96
N ARG A 295 -9.17 22.73 -11.77
CA ARG A 295 -7.86 23.36 -11.53
C ARG A 295 -7.90 24.36 -10.38
N GLU A 296 -9.02 25.05 -10.22
CA GLU A 296 -9.19 26.15 -9.28
C GLU A 296 -9.87 25.67 -7.98
N PRO A 297 -9.49 26.22 -6.80
CA PRO A 297 -10.08 25.86 -5.51
C PRO A 297 -11.59 26.01 -5.45
N TRP A 298 -12.13 27.12 -5.98
CA TRP A 298 -13.56 27.36 -5.96
C TRP A 298 -14.36 26.36 -6.82
N GLU A 299 -13.78 25.93 -7.96
CA GLU A 299 -14.38 24.86 -8.78
C GLU A 299 -14.42 23.53 -8.01
N TYR A 300 -13.30 23.21 -7.32
CA TYR A 300 -13.19 21.99 -6.51
C TYR A 300 -14.26 21.98 -5.42
N GLU A 301 -14.36 23.04 -4.62
CA GLU A 301 -15.40 23.15 -3.59
C GLU A 301 -16.82 23.03 -4.14
N THR A 302 -17.10 23.72 -5.24
CA THR A 302 -18.42 23.67 -5.89
C THR A 302 -18.80 22.24 -6.27
N VAL A 303 -17.90 21.51 -6.93
CA VAL A 303 -18.17 20.14 -7.37
C VAL A 303 -18.25 19.18 -6.19
N VAL A 304 -17.38 19.31 -5.18
CA VAL A 304 -17.46 18.51 -3.97
C VAL A 304 -18.79 18.73 -3.24
N ASN A 305 -19.24 19.98 -3.09
CA ASN A 305 -20.54 20.29 -2.48
C ASN A 305 -21.70 19.63 -3.25
N GLN A 306 -21.66 19.63 -4.59
CA GLN A 306 -22.65 18.94 -5.41
C GLN A 306 -22.63 17.41 -5.19
N ILE A 307 -21.43 16.79 -5.10
CA ILE A 307 -21.31 15.35 -4.84
C ILE A 307 -21.97 15.00 -3.50
N PHE A 308 -21.77 15.80 -2.47
CA PHE A 308 -22.33 15.53 -1.14
C PHE A 308 -23.86 15.74 -1.05
N THR A 309 -24.52 16.27 -2.08
CA THR A 309 -25.99 16.23 -2.18
C THR A 309 -26.50 14.86 -2.62
N LEU A 310 -25.66 14.05 -3.32
CA LEU A 310 -26.04 12.74 -3.82
C LEU A 310 -26.16 11.71 -2.68
N PRO A 311 -27.00 10.67 -2.82
CA PRO A 311 -27.07 9.59 -1.83
C PRO A 311 -25.78 8.76 -1.81
N LEU A 312 -25.40 8.26 -0.62
CA LEU A 312 -24.39 7.20 -0.49
C LEU A 312 -24.97 5.84 -0.87
N ILE A 313 -24.14 4.97 -1.45
CA ILE A 313 -24.48 3.59 -1.84
C ILE A 313 -24.02 2.64 -0.73
#